data_57a4ebaa6f7fb51ea83599c4eae32b44
#
_entry.id   57a4ebaa6f7fb51ea83599c4eae32b44
#
_cell.length_a   1.000
_cell.length_b   1.000
_cell.length_c   1.000
_cell.angle_alpha   90.00
_cell.angle_beta   90.00
_cell.angle_gamma   90.00
#
_symmetry.space_group_name_H-M   'P 1'
#
loop_
_entity.id
_entity.type
_entity.pdbx_description
1 polymer ?
#
loop_
_entity_poly.entity_id
_entity_poly.type
_entity_poly.pdbx_seq_one_letter_code
_entity_poly.pdbx_strand_id
1 'polypeptide(L)'
;MLSILVCHSYYLRRDQKQVLRAKPYPPLATLQVVSLLRKAGHRVAFFDAMLADGREEYDRLLQADRPQVVLFYEDNFNFLSKMCLDTMRRAACDMIASARNAGARVISAGPDVTDAPGPYLNAGADLALIGEGLSALLEVLPRLDSNPQASSADLARGLAGVASLGGAEALAGGVSKASALIPDAGLAAWDLVDMDGYRAVWLKAHGYFSLNMAASRGCPFRCTWCAKPIWGNQYLQRNATEVAQEMAFLKRSFKPDHIWFADDIFGFRVDWVAEFAASVRAADAGIPFSIQTRADLVSERMAEALREAGCREAWIGAESGSQRVLDAMNKGTTVAEVQVARDRLKAAGIRVGFFIQLGYMGEELDDILATRALLEAARPDEIGVSVSYPLPGTKFYDLVKAQLGGKTHWRESDDLDMMFHGTYTSDFYRSVRNLMHDQVALQSGGAPPASDEHRRVQHALDRRWQDLLSQELNYRSRPARAALAG
;
A
#
# COMPACT_ATOMS: atom_id res chain seq x y z
N MET A 1 -26.91 -20.50 2.60
CA MET A 1 -25.57 -20.62 3.25
C MET A 1 -24.59 -21.18 2.24
N LEU A 2 -23.63 -20.40 1.80
CA LEU A 2 -22.64 -20.79 0.79
C LEU A 2 -21.35 -21.35 1.40
N SER A 3 -20.66 -22.22 0.66
CA SER A 3 -19.26 -22.60 0.91
C SER A 3 -18.36 -21.71 0.07
N ILE A 4 -17.51 -20.93 0.73
CA ILE A 4 -16.69 -19.90 0.11
C ILE A 4 -15.21 -20.16 0.44
N LEU A 5 -14.36 -20.20 -0.59
CA LEU A 5 -12.91 -20.12 -0.43
C LEU A 5 -12.48 -18.67 -0.70
N VAL A 6 -11.93 -18.00 0.30
CA VAL A 6 -11.36 -16.67 0.15
C VAL A 6 -9.85 -16.79 -0.02
N CYS A 7 -9.29 -16.06 -0.97
CA CYS A 7 -7.85 -16.08 -1.25
C CYS A 7 -7.36 -14.74 -1.79
N HIS A 8 -6.05 -14.59 -1.84
CA HIS A 8 -5.34 -13.54 -2.56
C HIS A 8 -4.22 -14.15 -3.40
N SER A 9 -3.60 -13.36 -4.27
CA SER A 9 -2.64 -13.87 -5.26
C SER A 9 -1.20 -13.36 -5.05
N TYR A 10 -0.92 -12.69 -3.93
CA TYR A 10 0.40 -12.17 -3.66
C TYR A 10 1.31 -13.25 -3.04
N TYR A 11 2.20 -13.81 -3.85
CA TYR A 11 3.24 -14.75 -3.43
C TYR A 11 4.56 -13.99 -3.18
N LEU A 12 5.01 -13.92 -1.92
CA LEU A 12 6.27 -13.24 -1.55
C LEU A 12 7.46 -13.74 -2.40
N ARG A 13 7.54 -15.05 -2.63
CA ARG A 13 8.65 -15.67 -3.38
C ARG A 13 8.77 -15.22 -4.83
N ARG A 14 7.70 -14.65 -5.40
CA ARG A 14 7.69 -14.11 -6.76
C ARG A 14 8.11 -12.63 -6.83
N ASP A 15 8.43 -12.02 -5.69
CA ASP A 15 8.89 -10.64 -5.57
C ASP A 15 10.27 -10.62 -4.90
N GLN A 16 11.33 -10.68 -5.69
CA GLN A 16 12.71 -10.74 -5.21
C GLN A 16 13.08 -9.58 -4.27
N LYS A 17 12.57 -8.38 -4.57
CA LYS A 17 12.80 -7.21 -3.73
C LYS A 17 12.21 -7.40 -2.33
N GLN A 18 11.02 -7.98 -2.24
CA GLN A 18 10.35 -8.21 -0.96
C GLN A 18 10.89 -9.45 -0.25
N VAL A 19 11.36 -10.46 -1.00
CA VAL A 19 12.13 -11.58 -0.42
C VAL A 19 13.37 -11.07 0.31
N LEU A 20 14.11 -10.15 -0.30
CA LEU A 20 15.30 -9.54 0.34
C LEU A 20 14.94 -8.67 1.54
N ARG A 21 13.81 -7.97 1.49
CA ARG A 21 13.31 -7.19 2.63
C ARG A 21 12.80 -8.06 3.78
N ALA A 22 12.28 -9.23 3.48
CA ALA A 22 11.78 -10.22 4.43
C ALA A 22 10.82 -9.64 5.50
N LYS A 23 9.87 -8.79 5.07
CA LYS A 23 8.87 -8.16 5.94
C LYS A 23 7.43 -8.53 5.50
N PRO A 24 7.06 -9.82 5.47
CA PRO A 24 5.71 -10.22 5.11
C PRO A 24 4.73 -9.87 6.22
N TYR A 25 3.53 -9.46 5.83
CA TYR A 25 2.40 -9.26 6.72
C TYR A 25 1.20 -10.09 6.27
N PRO A 26 0.41 -10.64 7.19
CA PRO A 26 -0.85 -11.28 6.83
C PRO A 26 -1.77 -10.34 6.02
N PRO A 27 -2.56 -10.86 5.08
CA PRO A 27 -3.41 -10.03 4.21
C PRO A 27 -4.64 -9.52 4.97
N LEU A 28 -4.47 -8.40 5.66
CA LEU A 28 -5.42 -7.87 6.66
C LEU A 28 -6.82 -7.64 6.08
N ALA A 29 -6.95 -7.00 4.91
CA ALA A 29 -8.26 -6.76 4.31
C ALA A 29 -8.96 -8.08 3.92
N THR A 30 -8.20 -9.05 3.41
CA THR A 30 -8.71 -10.38 3.08
C THR A 30 -9.24 -11.08 4.33
N LEU A 31 -8.49 -11.03 5.44
CA LEU A 31 -8.89 -11.61 6.72
C LEU A 31 -10.13 -10.92 7.34
N GLN A 32 -10.26 -9.60 7.15
CA GLN A 32 -11.46 -8.87 7.57
C GLN A 32 -12.69 -9.33 6.78
N VAL A 33 -12.53 -9.55 5.47
CA VAL A 33 -13.62 -10.07 4.62
C VAL A 33 -14.00 -11.50 5.03
N VAL A 34 -13.03 -12.35 5.36
CA VAL A 34 -13.34 -13.69 5.90
C VAL A 34 -14.20 -13.59 7.17
N SER A 35 -13.84 -12.71 8.11
CA SER A 35 -14.65 -12.49 9.31
C SER A 35 -16.06 -12.00 8.99
N LEU A 36 -16.19 -11.07 8.06
CA LEU A 36 -17.48 -10.54 7.61
C LEU A 36 -18.37 -11.65 7.04
N LEU A 37 -17.82 -12.51 6.18
CA LEU A 37 -18.54 -13.62 5.57
C LEU A 37 -18.95 -14.70 6.58
N ARG A 38 -18.08 -15.00 7.56
CA ARG A 38 -18.41 -15.90 8.68
C ARG A 38 -19.56 -15.33 9.52
N LYS A 39 -19.53 -14.03 9.83
CA LYS A 39 -20.59 -13.32 10.55
C LYS A 39 -21.90 -13.32 9.77
N ALA A 40 -21.85 -13.28 8.43
CA ALA A 40 -23.02 -13.44 7.56
C ALA A 40 -23.54 -14.88 7.45
N GLY A 41 -22.94 -15.85 8.14
CA GLY A 41 -23.40 -17.24 8.22
C GLY A 41 -22.89 -18.14 7.08
N HIS A 42 -21.87 -17.73 6.34
CA HIS A 42 -21.24 -18.59 5.32
C HIS A 42 -20.18 -19.53 5.92
N ARG A 43 -19.98 -20.68 5.28
CA ARG A 43 -18.84 -21.56 5.57
C ARG A 43 -17.64 -21.04 4.78
N VAL A 44 -16.61 -20.56 5.46
CA VAL A 44 -15.46 -19.89 4.83
C VAL A 44 -14.17 -20.62 5.12
N ALA A 45 -13.48 -21.04 4.04
CA ALA A 45 -12.07 -21.43 4.06
C ALA A 45 -11.21 -20.27 3.55
N PHE A 46 -9.92 -20.29 3.90
CA PHE A 46 -8.97 -19.25 3.50
C PHE A 46 -7.69 -19.87 2.96
N PHE A 47 -7.18 -19.32 1.87
CA PHE A 47 -5.86 -19.64 1.33
C PHE A 47 -4.97 -18.39 1.38
N ASP A 48 -3.86 -18.50 2.11
CA ASP A 48 -2.83 -17.46 2.21
C ASP A 48 -1.71 -17.73 1.21
N ALA A 49 -1.68 -16.98 0.12
CA ALA A 49 -0.62 -17.10 -0.87
C ALA A 49 0.72 -16.47 -0.42
N MET A 50 0.72 -15.60 0.61
CA MET A 50 1.91 -14.82 0.99
C MET A 50 3.15 -15.68 1.23
N LEU A 51 3.01 -16.74 2.03
CA LEU A 51 4.12 -17.63 2.38
C LEU A 51 4.10 -18.95 1.61
N ALA A 52 3.09 -19.18 0.76
CA ALA A 52 2.97 -20.41 0.00
C ALA A 52 4.10 -20.55 -1.03
N ASP A 53 4.55 -21.79 -1.24
CA ASP A 53 5.56 -22.12 -2.25
C ASP A 53 5.03 -22.01 -3.67
N GLY A 54 3.75 -22.34 -3.86
CA GLY A 54 3.08 -22.36 -5.14
C GLY A 54 1.57 -22.53 -5.00
N ARG A 55 0.95 -23.02 -6.09
CA ARG A 55 -0.50 -23.16 -6.18
C ARG A 55 -1.02 -24.50 -5.64
N GLU A 56 -0.14 -25.42 -5.29
CA GLU A 56 -0.50 -26.82 -4.98
C GLU A 56 -1.43 -26.92 -3.76
N GLU A 57 -1.24 -26.07 -2.78
CA GLU A 57 -2.13 -26.00 -1.62
C GLU A 57 -3.50 -25.45 -1.96
N TYR A 58 -3.55 -24.41 -2.77
CA TYR A 58 -4.79 -23.84 -3.29
C TYR A 58 -5.58 -24.91 -4.08
N ASP A 59 -4.92 -25.63 -4.99
CA ASP A 59 -5.56 -26.69 -5.79
C ASP A 59 -6.08 -27.84 -4.90
N ARG A 60 -5.34 -28.17 -3.81
CA ARG A 60 -5.82 -29.17 -2.82
C ARG A 60 -7.07 -28.69 -2.09
N LEU A 61 -7.13 -27.43 -1.68
CA LEU A 61 -8.32 -26.85 -1.03
C LEU A 61 -9.52 -26.84 -1.98
N LEU A 62 -9.33 -26.51 -3.26
CA LEU A 62 -10.39 -26.58 -4.26
C LEU A 62 -10.97 -28.00 -4.39
N GLN A 63 -10.11 -29.03 -4.37
CA GLN A 63 -10.53 -30.42 -4.50
C GLN A 63 -11.20 -30.96 -3.23
N ALA A 64 -10.67 -30.60 -2.07
CA ALA A 64 -11.16 -31.08 -0.77
C ALA A 64 -12.48 -30.41 -0.37
N ASP A 65 -12.56 -29.09 -0.45
CA ASP A 65 -13.70 -28.32 0.06
C ASP A 65 -14.79 -28.11 -0.99
N ARG A 66 -14.47 -28.25 -2.26
CA ARG A 66 -15.38 -28.01 -3.41
C ARG A 66 -16.24 -26.76 -3.19
N PRO A 67 -15.61 -25.58 -3.04
CA PRO A 67 -16.33 -24.36 -2.71
C PRO A 67 -17.32 -23.99 -3.82
N GLN A 68 -18.50 -23.51 -3.44
CA GLN A 68 -19.47 -22.97 -4.39
C GLN A 68 -19.00 -21.64 -4.98
N VAL A 69 -18.26 -20.85 -4.16
CA VAL A 69 -17.71 -19.58 -4.55
C VAL A 69 -16.23 -19.52 -4.19
N VAL A 70 -15.40 -19.03 -5.10
CA VAL A 70 -14.03 -18.60 -4.81
C VAL A 70 -13.98 -17.10 -4.92
N LEU A 71 -13.60 -16.43 -3.83
CA LEU A 71 -13.45 -15.00 -3.74
C LEU A 71 -11.97 -14.62 -3.69
N PHE A 72 -11.47 -14.04 -4.78
CA PHE A 72 -10.19 -13.36 -4.80
C PHE A 72 -10.39 -11.97 -4.22
N TYR A 73 -9.92 -11.75 -3.01
CA TYR A 73 -9.97 -10.45 -2.36
C TYR A 73 -8.56 -10.02 -2.01
N GLU A 74 -7.95 -9.24 -2.89
CA GLU A 74 -6.57 -8.75 -2.71
C GLU A 74 -6.51 -7.76 -1.55
N ASP A 75 -5.40 -7.81 -0.79
CA ASP A 75 -5.24 -6.98 0.40
C ASP A 75 -5.10 -5.49 0.03
N ASN A 76 -6.14 -4.72 0.28
CA ASN A 76 -6.19 -3.29 0.01
C ASN A 76 -5.24 -2.46 0.91
N PHE A 77 -4.78 -3.01 2.03
CA PHE A 77 -3.80 -2.36 2.90
C PHE A 77 -2.36 -2.59 2.43
N ASN A 78 -2.13 -3.67 1.67
CA ASN A 78 -0.80 -3.93 1.13
C ASN A 78 -0.50 -3.01 -0.04
N PHE A 79 0.50 -2.13 0.12
CA PHE A 79 0.95 -1.24 -0.95
C PHE A 79 1.35 -2.01 -2.22
N LEU A 80 1.94 -3.18 -2.08
CA LEU A 80 2.38 -4.01 -3.22
C LEU A 80 1.20 -4.53 -4.04
N SER A 81 0.08 -4.84 -3.42
CA SER A 81 -1.16 -5.18 -4.12
C SER A 81 -1.68 -3.98 -4.93
N LYS A 82 -1.48 -2.74 -4.43
CA LYS A 82 -1.83 -1.51 -5.16
C LYS A 82 -0.93 -1.27 -6.37
N MET A 83 0.32 -1.71 -6.33
CA MET A 83 1.29 -1.55 -7.41
C MET A 83 1.12 -2.57 -8.54
N CYS A 84 0.38 -3.60 -8.34
CA CYS A 84 0.15 -4.74 -9.24
C CYS A 84 1.37 -5.17 -10.05
N LEU A 85 2.08 -6.11 -9.52
CA LEU A 85 3.14 -6.79 -10.27
C LEU A 85 2.51 -7.72 -11.33
N ASP A 86 3.03 -7.68 -12.54
CA ASP A 86 2.54 -8.52 -13.65
C ASP A 86 2.51 -10.02 -13.31
N THR A 87 3.50 -10.50 -12.55
CA THR A 87 3.55 -11.87 -12.02
C THR A 87 2.38 -12.18 -11.09
N MET A 88 1.91 -11.21 -10.29
CA MET A 88 0.78 -11.40 -9.38
C MET A 88 -0.53 -11.48 -10.14
N ARG A 89 -0.71 -10.63 -11.16
CA ARG A 89 -1.88 -10.72 -12.05
C ARG A 89 -1.94 -12.07 -12.76
N ARG A 90 -0.81 -12.56 -13.29
CA ARG A 90 -0.74 -13.90 -13.90
C ARG A 90 -1.10 -14.99 -12.91
N ALA A 91 -0.56 -14.92 -11.68
CA ALA A 91 -0.91 -15.85 -10.62
C ALA A 91 -2.41 -15.86 -10.32
N ALA A 92 -3.02 -14.67 -10.18
CA ALA A 92 -4.46 -14.54 -9.99
C ALA A 92 -5.25 -15.18 -11.15
N CYS A 93 -4.88 -14.87 -12.40
CA CYS A 93 -5.54 -15.43 -13.57
C CYS A 93 -5.45 -16.97 -13.64
N ASP A 94 -4.27 -17.53 -13.32
CA ASP A 94 -4.07 -18.98 -13.28
C ASP A 94 -4.93 -19.64 -12.18
N MET A 95 -5.00 -19.03 -11.01
CA MET A 95 -5.82 -19.51 -9.88
C MET A 95 -7.31 -19.39 -10.19
N ILE A 96 -7.76 -18.32 -10.85
CA ILE A 96 -9.14 -18.13 -11.32
C ILE A 96 -9.53 -19.24 -12.29
N ALA A 97 -8.68 -19.51 -13.28
CA ALA A 97 -8.92 -20.60 -14.25
C ALA A 97 -9.05 -21.96 -13.56
N SER A 98 -8.22 -22.24 -12.53
CA SER A 98 -8.34 -23.48 -11.75
C SER A 98 -9.66 -23.55 -10.98
N ALA A 99 -10.09 -22.46 -10.33
CA ALA A 99 -11.36 -22.41 -9.61
C ALA A 99 -12.55 -22.64 -10.55
N ARG A 100 -12.51 -22.01 -11.72
CA ARG A 100 -13.54 -22.15 -12.75
C ARG A 100 -13.62 -23.61 -13.27
N ASN A 101 -12.48 -24.24 -13.53
CA ASN A 101 -12.39 -25.63 -13.95
C ASN A 101 -12.89 -26.61 -12.87
N ALA A 102 -12.75 -26.23 -11.59
CA ALA A 102 -13.31 -26.97 -10.47
C ALA A 102 -14.83 -26.76 -10.30
N GLY A 103 -15.47 -25.93 -11.13
CA GLY A 103 -16.91 -25.70 -11.13
C GLY A 103 -17.36 -24.59 -10.14
N ALA A 104 -16.46 -23.86 -9.53
CA ALA A 104 -16.81 -22.77 -8.62
C ALA A 104 -17.24 -21.50 -9.37
N ARG A 105 -18.12 -20.73 -8.76
CA ARG A 105 -18.33 -19.31 -9.16
C ARG A 105 -17.17 -18.48 -8.66
N VAL A 106 -16.67 -17.58 -9.50
CA VAL A 106 -15.47 -16.80 -9.17
C VAL A 106 -15.77 -15.31 -9.13
N ILE A 107 -15.43 -14.68 -8.01
CA ILE A 107 -15.54 -13.23 -7.80
C ILE A 107 -14.14 -12.68 -7.51
N SER A 108 -13.74 -11.60 -8.19
CA SER A 108 -12.46 -10.97 -7.99
C SER A 108 -12.64 -9.53 -7.49
N ALA A 109 -11.83 -9.11 -6.54
CA ALA A 109 -11.82 -7.76 -5.97
C ALA A 109 -10.38 -7.35 -5.61
N GLY A 110 -10.09 -6.08 -5.69
CA GLY A 110 -8.79 -5.54 -5.29
C GLY A 110 -8.33 -4.37 -6.16
N PRO A 111 -7.16 -3.81 -5.86
CA PRO A 111 -6.65 -2.65 -6.56
C PRO A 111 -6.50 -2.85 -8.06
N ASP A 112 -5.84 -3.91 -8.46
CA ASP A 112 -5.60 -4.18 -9.87
C ASP A 112 -6.88 -4.61 -10.62
N VAL A 113 -7.77 -5.34 -9.96
CA VAL A 113 -9.10 -5.67 -10.49
C VAL A 113 -9.90 -4.41 -10.75
N THR A 114 -9.77 -3.40 -9.86
CA THR A 114 -10.41 -2.10 -10.01
C THR A 114 -9.91 -1.34 -11.23
N ASP A 115 -8.59 -1.35 -11.44
CA ASP A 115 -7.95 -0.62 -12.55
C ASP A 115 -8.06 -1.36 -13.89
N ALA A 116 -8.07 -2.69 -13.87
CA ALA A 116 -8.07 -3.53 -15.05
C ALA A 116 -8.88 -4.82 -14.86
N PRO A 117 -10.21 -4.78 -14.82
CA PRO A 117 -11.05 -5.96 -14.59
C PRO A 117 -11.01 -6.99 -15.74
N GLY A 118 -10.72 -6.55 -16.97
CA GLY A 118 -10.73 -7.38 -18.16
C GLY A 118 -9.90 -8.66 -18.07
N PRO A 119 -8.62 -8.64 -17.70
CA PRO A 119 -7.80 -9.84 -17.53
C PRO A 119 -8.41 -10.89 -16.59
N TYR A 120 -8.99 -10.48 -15.48
CA TYR A 120 -9.60 -11.36 -14.49
C TYR A 120 -10.89 -12.01 -15.02
N LEU A 121 -11.73 -11.21 -15.66
CA LEU A 121 -12.96 -11.70 -16.31
C LEU A 121 -12.62 -12.67 -17.45
N ASN A 122 -11.63 -12.37 -18.27
CA ASN A 122 -11.18 -13.24 -19.36
C ASN A 122 -10.55 -14.53 -18.85
N ALA A 123 -9.96 -14.54 -17.66
CA ALA A 123 -9.45 -15.74 -17.01
C ALA A 123 -10.55 -16.64 -16.44
N GLY A 124 -11.79 -16.16 -16.39
CA GLY A 124 -12.95 -16.94 -15.98
C GLY A 124 -13.65 -16.44 -14.71
N ALA A 125 -13.30 -15.26 -14.20
CA ALA A 125 -14.08 -14.65 -13.13
C ALA A 125 -15.50 -14.32 -13.63
N ASP A 126 -16.51 -14.67 -12.85
CA ASP A 126 -17.91 -14.32 -13.14
C ASP A 126 -18.14 -12.83 -12.94
N LEU A 127 -17.55 -12.27 -11.89
CA LEU A 127 -17.69 -10.87 -11.49
C LEU A 127 -16.35 -10.28 -11.07
N ALA A 128 -16.15 -9.01 -11.41
CA ALA A 128 -15.09 -8.17 -10.88
C ALA A 128 -15.70 -7.02 -10.07
N LEU A 129 -15.32 -6.89 -8.81
CA LEU A 129 -15.79 -5.83 -7.93
C LEU A 129 -14.83 -4.64 -8.00
N ILE A 130 -15.36 -3.49 -8.30
CA ILE A 130 -14.62 -2.24 -8.50
C ILE A 130 -14.63 -1.42 -7.20
N GLY A 131 -13.48 -0.91 -6.81
CA GLY A 131 -13.27 -0.25 -5.51
C GLY A 131 -13.14 -1.26 -4.38
N GLU A 132 -13.65 -0.95 -3.20
CA GLU A 132 -13.63 -1.88 -2.06
C GLU A 132 -14.55 -3.09 -2.31
N GLY A 133 -15.64 -2.90 -3.03
CA GLY A 133 -16.54 -3.96 -3.49
C GLY A 133 -17.39 -4.66 -2.44
N LEU A 134 -17.26 -4.32 -1.15
CA LEU A 134 -17.92 -5.07 -0.07
C LEU A 134 -19.44 -4.96 -0.09
N SER A 135 -19.98 -3.78 -0.34
CA SER A 135 -21.44 -3.61 -0.45
C SER A 135 -22.02 -4.48 -1.58
N ALA A 136 -21.35 -4.47 -2.73
CA ALA A 136 -21.74 -5.30 -3.86
C ALA A 136 -21.60 -6.79 -3.54
N LEU A 137 -20.52 -7.21 -2.88
CA LEU A 137 -20.32 -8.59 -2.45
C LEU A 137 -21.47 -9.10 -1.59
N LEU A 138 -21.87 -8.30 -0.58
CA LEU A 138 -22.95 -8.66 0.34
C LEU A 138 -24.34 -8.70 -0.34
N GLU A 139 -24.50 -8.09 -1.51
CA GLU A 139 -25.72 -8.21 -2.32
C GLU A 139 -25.63 -9.35 -3.34
N VAL A 140 -24.45 -9.63 -3.88
CA VAL A 140 -24.24 -10.72 -4.85
C VAL A 140 -24.40 -12.10 -4.19
N LEU A 141 -23.84 -12.31 -2.98
CA LEU A 141 -23.85 -13.62 -2.34
C LEU A 141 -25.27 -14.14 -2.05
N PRO A 142 -26.23 -13.36 -1.52
CA PRO A 142 -27.61 -13.82 -1.38
C PRO A 142 -28.28 -14.18 -2.73
N ARG A 143 -27.97 -13.43 -3.80
CA ARG A 143 -28.49 -13.76 -5.14
C ARG A 143 -27.96 -15.11 -5.61
N LEU A 144 -26.66 -15.39 -5.41
CA LEU A 144 -26.04 -16.67 -5.69
C LEU A 144 -26.60 -17.81 -4.83
N ASP A 145 -26.83 -17.58 -3.56
CA ASP A 145 -27.41 -18.59 -2.65
C ASP A 145 -28.84 -18.95 -3.06
N SER A 146 -29.61 -17.97 -3.52
CA SER A 146 -30.99 -18.15 -3.97
C SER A 146 -31.08 -18.79 -5.37
N ASN A 147 -30.14 -18.46 -6.26
CA ASN A 147 -30.08 -19.00 -7.63
C ASN A 147 -28.62 -19.25 -8.05
N PRO A 148 -28.08 -20.44 -7.76
CA PRO A 148 -26.70 -20.80 -8.12
C PRO A 148 -26.40 -20.76 -9.62
N GLN A 149 -27.45 -20.85 -10.46
CA GLN A 149 -27.34 -20.83 -11.92
C GLN A 149 -27.57 -19.45 -12.54
N ALA A 150 -27.76 -18.41 -11.70
CA ALA A 150 -27.94 -17.03 -12.21
C ALA A 150 -26.76 -16.62 -13.10
N SER A 151 -27.07 -15.96 -14.21
CA SER A 151 -26.02 -15.42 -15.08
C SER A 151 -25.22 -14.31 -14.37
N SER A 152 -23.97 -14.09 -14.79
CA SER A 152 -23.14 -12.99 -14.25
C SER A 152 -23.82 -11.63 -14.45
N ALA A 153 -24.55 -11.45 -15.56
CA ALA A 153 -25.31 -10.23 -15.82
C ALA A 153 -26.49 -10.07 -14.83
N ASP A 154 -27.20 -11.16 -14.48
CA ASP A 154 -28.27 -11.09 -13.48
C ASP A 154 -27.74 -10.80 -12.08
N LEU A 155 -26.61 -11.37 -11.74
CA LEU A 155 -25.94 -11.12 -10.46
C LEU A 155 -25.49 -9.66 -10.33
N ALA A 156 -24.99 -9.05 -11.42
CA ALA A 156 -24.51 -7.69 -11.46
C ALA A 156 -25.65 -6.65 -11.60
N ARG A 157 -26.86 -7.08 -11.97
CA ARG A 157 -27.97 -6.16 -12.32
C ARG A 157 -28.30 -5.19 -11.19
N GLY A 158 -28.22 -3.88 -11.50
CA GLY A 158 -28.52 -2.79 -10.57
C GLY A 158 -27.48 -2.56 -9.49
N LEU A 159 -26.32 -3.23 -9.54
CA LEU A 159 -25.24 -3.02 -8.60
C LEU A 159 -24.17 -2.09 -9.18
N ALA A 160 -23.88 -1.02 -8.45
CA ALA A 160 -22.76 -0.15 -8.78
C ALA A 160 -21.43 -0.85 -8.46
N GLY A 161 -20.40 -0.59 -9.29
CA GLY A 161 -19.07 -1.13 -9.05
C GLY A 161 -18.92 -2.65 -9.27
N VAL A 162 -19.76 -3.25 -10.12
CA VAL A 162 -19.65 -4.65 -10.51
C VAL A 162 -19.48 -4.75 -12.03
N ALA A 163 -18.43 -5.42 -12.47
CA ALA A 163 -18.18 -5.71 -13.88
C ALA A 163 -18.35 -7.22 -14.15
N SER A 164 -18.87 -7.56 -15.36
CA SER A 164 -18.99 -8.92 -15.85
C SER A 164 -18.71 -8.98 -17.36
N LEU A 165 -18.38 -10.14 -17.92
CA LEU A 165 -18.25 -10.30 -19.36
C LEU A 165 -19.59 -10.01 -20.06
N GLY A 166 -19.56 -9.19 -21.10
CA GLY A 166 -20.73 -8.80 -21.87
C GLY A 166 -21.54 -7.61 -21.32
N GLY A 167 -21.15 -7.06 -20.17
CA GLY A 167 -21.77 -5.86 -19.58
C GLY A 167 -20.97 -4.60 -19.83
N ALA A 168 -21.26 -3.88 -20.93
CA ALA A 168 -20.60 -2.59 -21.22
C ALA A 168 -20.97 -1.47 -20.21
N GLU A 169 -22.04 -1.64 -19.46
CA GLU A 169 -22.57 -0.63 -18.51
C GLU A 169 -21.84 -0.63 -17.16
N ALA A 170 -21.10 -1.67 -16.81
CA ALA A 170 -20.50 -1.84 -15.50
C ALA A 170 -19.33 -0.87 -15.20
N LEU A 171 -18.66 -0.36 -16.23
CA LEU A 171 -17.57 0.62 -16.08
C LEU A 171 -18.06 2.06 -15.86
N ALA A 172 -19.32 2.35 -16.13
CA ALA A 172 -19.91 3.68 -15.97
C ALA A 172 -20.39 3.99 -14.54
N GLY A 173 -20.43 3.00 -13.66
CA GLY A 173 -21.09 3.12 -12.34
C GLY A 173 -20.26 3.76 -11.23
N GLY A 174 -19.05 4.25 -11.51
CA GLY A 174 -18.19 4.89 -10.51
C GLY A 174 -17.61 3.90 -9.48
N VAL A 175 -16.55 4.33 -8.81
CA VAL A 175 -15.92 3.57 -7.70
C VAL A 175 -16.95 3.38 -6.59
N SER A 176 -17.14 2.14 -6.15
CA SER A 176 -17.97 1.83 -4.98
C SER A 176 -17.46 2.65 -3.79
N LYS A 177 -18.38 3.36 -3.12
CA LYS A 177 -18.00 4.14 -1.93
C LYS A 177 -17.43 3.21 -0.87
N ALA A 178 -16.41 3.70 -0.14
CA ALA A 178 -15.88 2.97 1.00
C ALA A 178 -17.04 2.54 1.92
N SER A 179 -17.11 1.25 2.23
CA SER A 179 -18.20 0.72 3.03
C SER A 179 -17.89 0.88 4.52
N ALA A 180 -18.86 1.38 5.28
CA ALA A 180 -18.79 1.38 6.74
C ALA A 180 -18.91 -0.03 7.37
N LEU A 181 -19.15 -1.07 6.56
CA LEU A 181 -19.44 -2.41 7.03
C LEU A 181 -18.21 -3.14 7.64
N ILE A 182 -16.99 -2.83 7.22
CA ILE A 182 -15.79 -3.50 7.77
C ILE A 182 -15.55 -3.19 9.26
N PRO A 183 -15.78 -1.97 9.79
CA PRO A 183 -15.68 -1.76 11.24
C PRO A 183 -16.51 -2.75 12.06
N ASP A 184 -17.66 -3.16 11.52
CA ASP A 184 -18.57 -4.11 12.18
C ASP A 184 -18.19 -5.59 11.97
N ALA A 185 -17.17 -5.89 11.19
CA ALA A 185 -16.70 -7.27 10.99
C ALA A 185 -16.11 -7.89 12.27
N GLY A 186 -15.76 -7.06 13.25
CA GLY A 186 -15.05 -7.49 14.44
C GLY A 186 -13.56 -7.72 14.18
N LEU A 187 -12.95 -8.64 14.91
CA LEU A 187 -11.56 -9.03 14.69
C LEU A 187 -11.40 -9.69 13.32
N ALA A 188 -10.28 -9.41 12.65
CA ALA A 188 -9.90 -10.16 11.46
C ALA A 188 -9.74 -11.65 11.79
N ALA A 189 -9.85 -12.51 10.79
CA ALA A 189 -9.82 -13.97 10.96
C ALA A 189 -8.39 -14.48 11.25
N TRP A 190 -7.77 -13.96 12.29
CA TRP A 190 -6.41 -14.29 12.72
C TRP A 190 -6.20 -15.77 13.05
N ASP A 191 -7.26 -16.49 13.36
CA ASP A 191 -7.27 -17.93 13.64
C ASP A 191 -6.94 -18.79 12.42
N LEU A 192 -6.97 -18.23 11.22
CA LEU A 192 -6.65 -18.93 9.97
C LEU A 192 -5.23 -18.65 9.45
N VAL A 193 -4.48 -17.79 10.12
CA VAL A 193 -3.14 -17.39 9.68
C VAL A 193 -2.08 -18.34 10.26
N ASP A 194 -1.15 -18.79 9.43
CA ASP A 194 0.07 -19.48 9.90
C ASP A 194 1.00 -18.46 10.56
N MET A 195 0.70 -18.11 11.82
CA MET A 195 1.48 -17.14 12.58
C MET A 195 2.92 -17.58 12.83
N ASP A 196 3.20 -18.88 12.91
CA ASP A 196 4.54 -19.40 13.13
C ASP A 196 5.40 -19.23 11.87
N GLY A 197 4.81 -19.42 10.69
CA GLY A 197 5.47 -19.14 9.41
C GLY A 197 5.88 -17.68 9.29
N TYR A 198 4.95 -16.74 9.55
CA TYR A 198 5.26 -15.31 9.56
C TYR A 198 6.33 -14.95 10.58
N ARG A 199 6.19 -15.41 11.81
CA ARG A 199 7.16 -15.20 12.89
C ARG A 199 8.54 -15.69 12.51
N ALA A 200 8.66 -16.88 11.92
CA ALA A 200 9.94 -17.45 11.52
C ALA A 200 10.68 -16.57 10.52
N VAL A 201 9.97 -16.02 9.51
CA VAL A 201 10.56 -15.10 8.54
C VAL A 201 11.07 -13.82 9.23
N TRP A 202 10.25 -13.19 10.06
CA TRP A 202 10.61 -11.97 10.77
C TRP A 202 11.78 -12.15 11.73
N LEU A 203 11.74 -13.17 12.58
CA LEU A 203 12.83 -13.44 13.54
C LEU A 203 14.14 -13.72 12.84
N LYS A 204 14.12 -14.53 11.77
CA LYS A 204 15.32 -14.84 10.99
C LYS A 204 15.96 -13.61 10.36
N ALA A 205 15.16 -12.69 9.83
CA ALA A 205 15.68 -11.54 9.09
C ALA A 205 15.96 -10.33 9.98
N HIS A 206 15.15 -10.10 11.01
CA HIS A 206 15.13 -8.85 11.78
C HIS A 206 15.32 -9.04 13.29
N GLY A 207 15.22 -10.25 13.81
CA GLY A 207 15.35 -10.52 15.25
C GLY A 207 14.13 -10.11 16.08
N TYR A 208 13.02 -9.68 15.46
CA TYR A 208 11.75 -9.37 16.11
C TYR A 208 10.58 -9.80 15.21
N PHE A 209 9.40 -9.90 15.78
CA PHE A 209 8.17 -10.25 15.06
C PHE A 209 7.22 -9.07 14.97
N SER A 210 6.81 -8.70 13.75
CA SER A 210 5.86 -7.62 13.51
C SER A 210 4.57 -8.15 12.88
N LEU A 211 3.43 -7.60 13.33
CA LEU A 211 2.12 -7.77 12.70
C LEU A 211 1.61 -6.43 12.16
N ASN A 212 0.59 -6.48 11.31
CA ASN A 212 -0.10 -5.29 10.82
C ASN A 212 -1.48 -5.13 11.45
N MET A 213 -1.91 -3.89 11.55
CA MET A 213 -3.27 -3.48 11.93
C MET A 213 -3.71 -2.30 11.07
N ALA A 214 -5.00 -1.96 11.11
CA ALA A 214 -5.52 -0.72 10.54
C ALA A 214 -6.50 -0.07 11.51
N ALA A 215 -6.30 1.21 11.76
CA ALA A 215 -7.19 2.05 12.56
C ALA A 215 -8.15 2.86 11.68
N SER A 216 -7.79 3.04 10.40
CA SER A 216 -8.58 3.81 9.44
C SER A 216 -8.43 3.27 8.02
N ARG A 217 -9.27 3.75 7.13
CA ARG A 217 -9.23 3.48 5.68
C ARG A 217 -9.44 4.74 4.89
N GLY A 218 -8.69 4.86 3.79
CA GLY A 218 -8.75 5.99 2.90
C GLY A 218 -8.09 7.24 3.45
N CYS A 219 -8.18 8.31 2.69
CA CYS A 219 -7.58 9.59 3.03
C CYS A 219 -8.37 10.71 2.33
N PRO A 220 -8.77 11.77 3.06
CA PRO A 220 -9.59 12.83 2.51
C PRO A 220 -8.81 13.79 1.60
N PHE A 221 -7.49 13.76 1.65
CA PHE A 221 -6.63 14.62 0.84
C PHE A 221 -6.66 14.22 -0.63
N ARG A 222 -6.40 15.18 -1.52
CA ARG A 222 -6.56 15.03 -2.96
C ARG A 222 -5.24 15.24 -3.71
N CYS A 223 -4.15 14.64 -3.22
CA CYS A 223 -2.87 14.65 -3.91
C CYS A 223 -3.04 14.06 -5.32
N THR A 224 -2.50 14.72 -6.33
CA THR A 224 -2.77 14.40 -7.74
C THR A 224 -2.29 13.03 -8.18
N TRP A 225 -1.26 12.50 -7.55
CA TRP A 225 -0.59 11.24 -7.87
C TRP A 225 -1.05 10.04 -7.05
N CYS A 226 -1.76 10.29 -5.94
CA CYS A 226 -1.98 9.25 -4.94
C CYS A 226 -3.10 8.30 -5.34
N ALA A 227 -2.78 7.03 -5.46
CA ALA A 227 -3.71 5.96 -5.77
C ALA A 227 -4.53 5.56 -4.54
N LYS A 228 -5.56 6.35 -4.25
CA LYS A 228 -6.59 5.98 -3.27
C LYS A 228 -7.98 5.77 -3.90
N PRO A 229 -8.06 5.47 -5.21
CA PRO A 229 -9.35 5.36 -5.86
C PRO A 229 -10.20 4.24 -5.30
N ILE A 230 -9.58 3.21 -4.68
CA ILE A 230 -10.27 2.08 -4.09
C ILE A 230 -11.27 2.48 -3.02
N TRP A 231 -10.87 3.44 -2.16
CA TRP A 231 -11.72 3.91 -1.06
C TRP A 231 -12.30 5.28 -1.32
N GLY A 232 -12.01 5.83 -2.49
CA GLY A 232 -12.36 7.19 -2.85
C GLY A 232 -11.64 8.20 -1.96
N ASN A 233 -12.09 9.46 -2.03
CA ASN A 233 -11.59 10.54 -1.17
C ASN A 233 -12.33 10.56 0.18
N GLN A 234 -12.60 9.40 0.75
CA GLN A 234 -13.26 9.25 2.04
C GLN A 234 -12.24 8.85 3.10
N TYR A 235 -12.57 9.12 4.34
CA TYR A 235 -11.80 8.70 5.50
C TYR A 235 -12.75 8.05 6.51
N LEU A 236 -12.53 6.79 6.78
CA LEU A 236 -13.29 6.03 7.76
C LEU A 236 -12.35 5.63 8.90
N GLN A 237 -12.64 6.12 10.09
CA GLN A 237 -11.85 5.85 11.30
C GLN A 237 -12.63 4.93 12.23
N ARG A 238 -11.96 3.87 12.69
CA ARG A 238 -12.50 2.96 13.70
C ARG A 238 -12.52 3.63 15.06
N ASN A 239 -13.35 3.12 15.97
CA ASN A 239 -13.36 3.55 17.35
C ASN A 239 -12.02 3.26 18.02
N ALA A 240 -11.50 4.21 18.79
CA ALA A 240 -10.19 4.12 19.42
C ALA A 240 -10.09 2.95 20.41
N THR A 241 -11.16 2.72 21.16
CA THR A 241 -11.23 1.62 22.14
C THR A 241 -11.25 0.26 21.44
N GLU A 242 -11.95 0.11 20.31
CA GLU A 242 -11.96 -1.13 19.53
C GLU A 242 -10.60 -1.45 18.95
N VAL A 243 -9.87 -0.44 18.44
CA VAL A 243 -8.49 -0.62 17.94
C VAL A 243 -7.56 -1.04 19.07
N ALA A 244 -7.67 -0.44 20.25
CA ALA A 244 -6.91 -0.83 21.43
C ALA A 244 -7.25 -2.27 21.90
N GLN A 245 -8.52 -2.67 21.85
CA GLN A 245 -8.94 -4.03 22.19
C GLN A 245 -8.39 -5.07 21.20
N GLU A 246 -8.37 -4.77 19.90
CA GLU A 246 -7.73 -5.64 18.90
C GLU A 246 -6.22 -5.75 19.17
N MET A 247 -5.55 -4.64 19.46
CA MET A 247 -4.12 -4.63 19.81
C MET A 247 -3.85 -5.48 21.06
N ALA A 248 -4.73 -5.39 22.10
CA ALA A 248 -4.66 -6.23 23.30
C ALA A 248 -4.87 -7.72 22.97
N PHE A 249 -5.78 -8.03 22.05
CA PHE A 249 -5.99 -9.40 21.56
C PHE A 249 -4.72 -9.94 20.89
N LEU A 250 -4.12 -9.18 19.96
CA LEU A 250 -2.88 -9.57 19.28
C LEU A 250 -1.73 -9.78 20.27
N LYS A 251 -1.60 -8.87 21.27
CA LYS A 251 -0.58 -8.97 22.33
C LYS A 251 -0.69 -10.28 23.10
N ARG A 252 -1.90 -10.64 23.52
CA ARG A 252 -2.13 -11.87 24.31
C ARG A 252 -1.99 -13.14 23.48
N SER A 253 -2.55 -13.14 22.25
CA SER A 253 -2.67 -14.35 21.44
C SER A 253 -1.39 -14.66 20.68
N PHE A 254 -0.71 -13.65 20.14
CA PHE A 254 0.41 -13.84 19.21
C PHE A 254 1.72 -13.19 19.67
N LYS A 255 1.69 -12.33 20.69
CA LYS A 255 2.87 -11.69 21.28
C LYS A 255 3.82 -11.07 20.23
N PRO A 256 3.34 -10.21 19.33
CA PRO A 256 4.22 -9.49 18.43
C PRO A 256 5.07 -8.48 19.22
N ASP A 257 6.30 -8.26 18.74
CA ASP A 257 7.20 -7.24 19.30
C ASP A 257 6.87 -5.84 18.76
N HIS A 258 6.17 -5.80 17.62
CA HIS A 258 5.89 -4.56 16.90
C HIS A 258 4.58 -4.68 16.10
N ILE A 259 3.90 -3.53 15.91
CA ILE A 259 2.74 -3.39 15.02
C ILE A 259 3.06 -2.35 13.93
N TRP A 260 2.78 -2.69 12.69
CA TRP A 260 2.69 -1.75 11.59
C TRP A 260 1.24 -1.34 11.37
N PHE A 261 0.90 -0.06 11.60
CA PHE A 261 -0.41 0.46 11.19
C PHE A 261 -0.39 0.75 9.69
N ALA A 262 -1.17 -0.01 8.94
CA ALA A 262 -1.24 0.02 7.47
C ALA A 262 -2.21 1.09 6.93
N ASP A 263 -2.58 2.04 7.76
CA ASP A 263 -3.45 3.17 7.42
C ASP A 263 -2.83 4.01 6.28
N ASP A 264 -3.65 4.50 5.34
CA ASP A 264 -3.18 5.51 4.37
C ASP A 264 -2.71 6.79 5.06
N ILE A 265 -3.30 7.08 6.23
CA ILE A 265 -2.97 8.19 7.10
C ILE A 265 -3.42 7.88 8.53
N PHE A 266 -2.49 7.72 9.44
CA PHE A 266 -2.79 7.52 10.86
C PHE A 266 -2.87 8.87 11.58
N GLY A 267 -3.82 8.99 12.51
CA GLY A 267 -3.88 10.15 13.38
C GLY A 267 -4.43 11.42 12.70
N PHE A 268 -5.43 11.28 11.85
CA PHE A 268 -6.08 12.44 11.23
C PHE A 268 -6.65 13.44 12.25
N ARG A 269 -7.12 12.95 13.42
CA ARG A 269 -7.62 13.78 14.52
C ARG A 269 -6.84 13.51 15.79
N VAL A 270 -6.26 14.55 16.37
CA VAL A 270 -5.46 14.45 17.59
C VAL A 270 -6.26 13.93 18.80
N ASP A 271 -7.53 14.30 18.91
CA ASP A 271 -8.38 13.82 20.02
C ASP A 271 -8.58 12.31 19.96
N TRP A 272 -8.73 11.75 18.75
CA TRP A 272 -8.81 10.30 18.57
C TRP A 272 -7.50 9.60 19.00
N VAL A 273 -6.34 10.18 18.68
CA VAL A 273 -5.03 9.61 19.09
C VAL A 273 -4.86 9.65 20.60
N ALA A 274 -5.29 10.74 21.24
CA ALA A 274 -5.29 10.84 22.70
C ALA A 274 -6.23 9.81 23.37
N GLU A 275 -7.43 9.59 22.80
CA GLU A 275 -8.37 8.54 23.22
C GLU A 275 -7.76 7.14 23.02
N PHE A 276 -7.12 6.92 21.89
CA PHE A 276 -6.42 5.66 21.59
C PHE A 276 -5.30 5.38 22.62
N ALA A 277 -4.47 6.40 22.94
CA ALA A 277 -3.44 6.28 23.96
C ALA A 277 -4.02 5.90 25.34
N ALA A 278 -5.14 6.54 25.73
CA ALA A 278 -5.83 6.21 26.96
C ALA A 278 -6.39 4.77 26.96
N SER A 279 -6.99 4.36 25.82
CA SER A 279 -7.55 3.02 25.65
C SER A 279 -6.47 1.93 25.63
N VAL A 280 -5.31 2.18 25.02
CA VAL A 280 -4.15 1.27 25.03
C VAL A 280 -3.66 1.03 26.46
N ARG A 281 -3.59 2.09 27.28
CA ARG A 281 -3.22 1.95 28.71
C ARG A 281 -4.27 1.16 29.48
N ALA A 282 -5.54 1.50 29.29
CA ALA A 282 -6.65 0.84 30.02
C ALA A 282 -6.79 -0.65 29.68
N ALA A 283 -6.51 -1.06 28.46
CA ALA A 283 -6.59 -2.44 27.99
C ALA A 283 -5.28 -3.24 28.18
N ASP A 284 -4.23 -2.65 28.76
CA ASP A 284 -2.86 -3.22 28.76
C ASP A 284 -2.41 -3.69 27.37
N ALA A 285 -2.74 -2.89 26.36
CA ALA A 285 -2.53 -3.24 24.95
C ALA A 285 -1.16 -2.79 24.41
N GLY A 286 -0.29 -2.20 25.22
CA GLY A 286 0.96 -1.60 24.78
C GLY A 286 1.84 -2.56 24.00
N ILE A 287 2.01 -2.29 22.70
CA ILE A 287 2.98 -2.88 21.78
C ILE A 287 3.62 -1.70 21.05
N PRO A 288 4.95 -1.65 20.86
CA PRO A 288 5.59 -0.66 20.00
C PRO A 288 5.00 -0.67 18.60
N PHE A 289 4.80 0.49 17.99
CA PHE A 289 4.22 0.51 16.65
C PHE A 289 4.81 1.62 15.76
N SER A 290 4.66 1.43 14.45
CA SER A 290 4.99 2.39 13.40
C SER A 290 3.73 2.83 12.65
N ILE A 291 3.74 4.07 12.18
CA ILE A 291 2.64 4.70 11.43
C ILE A 291 3.16 5.41 10.19
N GLN A 292 2.23 5.75 9.28
CA GLN A 292 2.46 6.78 8.27
C GLN A 292 1.45 7.91 8.43
N THR A 293 1.91 9.15 8.25
CA THR A 293 1.09 10.34 8.45
C THR A 293 1.55 11.51 7.57
N ARG A 294 0.87 12.64 7.66
CA ARG A 294 1.21 13.88 6.98
C ARG A 294 1.87 14.87 7.93
N ALA A 295 2.77 15.69 7.39
CA ALA A 295 3.49 16.70 8.17
C ALA A 295 2.56 17.72 8.85
N ASP A 296 1.57 18.22 8.13
CA ASP A 296 0.60 19.22 8.60
C ASP A 296 -0.30 18.74 9.75
N LEU A 297 -0.36 17.42 9.99
CA LEU A 297 -1.12 16.85 11.12
C LEU A 297 -0.30 16.72 12.41
N VAL A 298 1.01 16.86 12.35
CA VAL A 298 1.89 16.65 13.50
C VAL A 298 2.02 17.93 14.33
N SER A 299 1.06 18.17 15.23
CA SER A 299 1.20 19.17 16.31
C SER A 299 2.02 18.60 17.48
N GLU A 300 2.44 19.44 18.43
CA GLU A 300 3.09 18.99 19.67
C GLU A 300 2.20 18.00 20.44
N ARG A 301 0.91 18.35 20.58
CA ARG A 301 -0.09 17.47 21.21
C ARG A 301 -0.24 16.14 20.48
N MET A 302 -0.14 16.14 19.14
CA MET A 302 -0.17 14.90 18.34
C MET A 302 1.07 14.03 18.62
N ALA A 303 2.26 14.63 18.61
CA ALA A 303 3.50 13.89 18.86
C ALA A 303 3.53 13.31 20.29
N GLU A 304 3.02 14.03 21.28
CA GLU A 304 2.91 13.56 22.65
C GLU A 304 1.89 12.42 22.78
N ALA A 305 0.71 12.53 22.18
CA ALA A 305 -0.31 11.47 22.18
C ALA A 305 0.20 10.19 21.48
N LEU A 306 0.93 10.32 20.39
CA LEU A 306 1.58 9.21 19.70
C LEU A 306 2.61 8.51 20.60
N ARG A 307 3.47 9.29 21.27
CA ARG A 307 4.45 8.75 22.24
C ARG A 307 3.76 7.98 23.35
N GLU A 308 2.70 8.55 23.93
CA GLU A 308 1.95 7.92 25.01
C GLU A 308 1.25 6.63 24.58
N ALA A 309 0.78 6.58 23.32
CA ALA A 309 0.21 5.37 22.73
C ALA A 309 1.24 4.26 22.49
N GLY A 310 2.55 4.60 22.45
CA GLY A 310 3.63 3.65 22.20
C GLY A 310 4.21 3.71 20.79
N CYS A 311 3.90 4.77 20.01
CA CYS A 311 4.52 4.98 18.70
C CYS A 311 6.04 5.09 18.82
N ARG A 312 6.78 4.34 17.99
CA ARG A 312 8.24 4.36 17.94
C ARG A 312 8.79 4.93 16.66
N GLU A 313 8.01 4.89 15.61
CA GLU A 313 8.43 5.37 14.31
C GLU A 313 7.25 5.97 13.54
N ALA A 314 7.45 7.12 12.92
CA ALA A 314 6.47 7.78 12.08
C ALA A 314 7.08 8.10 10.71
N TRP A 315 6.44 7.61 9.66
CA TRP A 315 6.78 7.91 8.28
C TRP A 315 5.97 9.11 7.79
N ILE A 316 6.65 10.17 7.36
CA ILE A 316 6.04 11.40 6.88
C ILE A 316 6.14 11.45 5.36
N GLY A 317 5.03 11.73 4.69
CA GLY A 317 5.02 12.06 3.25
C GLY A 317 5.62 13.44 3.02
N ALA A 318 6.95 13.55 3.00
CA ALA A 318 7.68 14.78 2.69
C ALA A 318 7.64 15.09 1.18
N GLU A 319 7.71 14.08 0.35
CA GLU A 319 7.68 14.01 -1.12
C GLU A 319 8.81 14.78 -1.78
N SER A 320 8.95 16.09 -1.54
CA SER A 320 9.97 16.96 -2.14
C SER A 320 10.39 18.09 -1.19
N GLY A 321 11.63 18.55 -1.32
CA GLY A 321 12.11 19.78 -0.70
C GLY A 321 11.79 21.05 -1.50
N SER A 322 11.12 20.91 -2.66
CA SER A 322 10.68 22.03 -3.48
C SER A 322 9.21 22.34 -3.25
N GLN A 323 8.89 23.55 -2.79
CA GLN A 323 7.51 23.98 -2.64
C GLN A 323 6.75 23.95 -3.96
N ARG A 324 7.40 24.31 -5.06
CA ARG A 324 6.83 24.27 -6.41
C ARG A 324 6.35 22.86 -6.78
N VAL A 325 7.14 21.85 -6.45
CA VAL A 325 6.77 20.44 -6.70
C VAL A 325 5.62 20.00 -5.79
N LEU A 326 5.67 20.36 -4.51
CA LEU A 326 4.56 20.06 -3.56
C LEU A 326 3.24 20.68 -4.01
N ASP A 327 3.28 21.92 -4.52
CA ASP A 327 2.11 22.62 -5.03
C ASP A 327 1.57 21.94 -6.30
N ALA A 328 2.44 21.56 -7.24
CA ALA A 328 2.09 20.81 -8.44
C ALA A 328 1.45 19.44 -8.10
N MET A 329 1.94 18.78 -7.07
CA MET A 329 1.38 17.55 -6.52
C MET A 329 0.03 17.75 -5.82
N ASN A 330 -0.40 18.98 -5.59
CA ASN A 330 -1.53 19.33 -4.73
C ASN A 330 -1.41 18.67 -3.34
N LYS A 331 -0.18 18.66 -2.81
CA LYS A 331 0.11 18.02 -1.52
C LYS A 331 -0.55 18.77 -0.37
N GLY A 332 -0.62 20.10 -0.47
CA GLY A 332 -1.22 20.98 0.55
C GLY A 332 -0.41 21.04 1.85
N THR A 333 0.90 20.76 1.78
CA THR A 333 1.87 20.94 2.87
C THR A 333 3.01 21.83 2.40
N THR A 334 3.67 22.49 3.32
CA THR A 334 4.88 23.27 3.06
C THR A 334 6.14 22.51 3.47
N VAL A 335 7.28 22.85 2.85
CA VAL A 335 8.59 22.30 3.23
C VAL A 335 8.91 22.59 4.70
N ALA A 336 8.53 23.78 5.19
CA ALA A 336 8.72 24.15 6.59
C ALA A 336 7.92 23.26 7.55
N GLU A 337 6.68 22.92 7.21
CA GLU A 337 5.87 22.00 8.02
C GLU A 337 6.50 20.61 8.13
N VAL A 338 7.15 20.11 7.06
CA VAL A 338 7.87 18.82 7.09
C VAL A 338 8.98 18.86 8.15
N GLN A 339 9.76 19.94 8.20
CA GLN A 339 10.84 20.11 9.17
C GLN A 339 10.29 20.23 10.59
N VAL A 340 9.26 21.05 10.80
CA VAL A 340 8.61 21.22 12.10
C VAL A 340 8.02 19.90 12.61
N ALA A 341 7.35 19.15 11.74
CA ALA A 341 6.79 17.84 12.10
C ALA A 341 7.88 16.85 12.54
N ARG A 342 8.99 16.81 11.79
CA ARG A 342 10.15 16.00 12.16
C ARG A 342 10.70 16.37 13.54
N ASP A 343 10.86 17.67 13.81
CA ASP A 343 11.43 18.15 15.09
C ASP A 343 10.51 17.80 16.27
N ARG A 344 9.19 17.95 16.12
CA ARG A 344 8.20 17.57 17.12
C ARG A 344 8.22 16.07 17.43
N LEU A 345 8.27 15.22 16.41
CA LEU A 345 8.35 13.77 16.60
C LEU A 345 9.67 13.35 17.26
N LYS A 346 10.78 13.92 16.84
CA LYS A 346 12.10 13.67 17.46
C LYS A 346 12.14 14.11 18.92
N ALA A 347 11.57 15.29 19.25
CA ALA A 347 11.45 15.77 20.63
C ALA A 347 10.61 14.82 21.50
N ALA A 348 9.60 14.15 20.91
CA ALA A 348 8.82 13.11 21.56
C ALA A 348 9.53 11.72 21.62
N GLY A 349 10.75 11.59 21.10
CA GLY A 349 11.51 10.33 21.08
C GLY A 349 11.03 9.34 20.02
N ILE A 350 10.31 9.80 18.99
CA ILE A 350 9.80 8.99 17.88
C ILE A 350 10.79 9.10 16.71
N ARG A 351 11.20 7.97 16.16
CA ARG A 351 12.00 7.91 14.92
C ARG A 351 11.18 8.43 13.74
N VAL A 352 11.85 9.09 12.79
CA VAL A 352 11.17 9.73 11.65
C VAL A 352 11.73 9.25 10.33
N GLY A 353 10.88 8.61 9.53
CA GLY A 353 11.15 8.30 8.14
C GLY A 353 10.49 9.33 7.21
N PHE A 354 11.14 9.62 6.08
CA PHE A 354 10.55 10.45 5.03
C PHE A 354 10.28 9.62 3.78
N PHE A 355 9.06 9.74 3.25
CA PHE A 355 8.78 9.33 1.88
C PHE A 355 9.16 10.48 0.94
N ILE A 356 10.02 10.18 -0.03
CA ILE A 356 10.48 11.09 -1.08
C ILE A 356 10.01 10.56 -2.42
N GLN A 357 9.51 11.44 -3.26
CA GLN A 357 9.01 11.11 -4.59
C GLN A 357 9.70 11.98 -5.64
N LEU A 358 10.52 11.36 -6.48
CA LEU A 358 11.26 12.01 -7.56
C LEU A 358 10.50 11.91 -8.89
N GLY A 359 10.90 12.73 -9.85
CA GLY A 359 10.42 12.64 -11.22
C GLY A 359 8.98 13.07 -11.43
N TYR A 360 8.41 13.90 -10.55
CA TYR A 360 7.12 14.52 -10.84
C TYR A 360 7.22 15.41 -12.08
N MET A 361 6.14 15.51 -12.85
CA MET A 361 6.14 16.26 -14.10
C MET A 361 6.61 17.70 -13.88
N GLY A 362 7.66 18.09 -14.59
CA GLY A 362 8.27 19.42 -14.50
C GLY A 362 9.23 19.61 -13.32
N GLU A 363 9.59 18.55 -12.59
CA GLU A 363 10.68 18.60 -11.61
C GLU A 363 12.02 18.83 -12.33
N GLU A 364 12.78 19.81 -11.91
CA GLU A 364 14.08 20.19 -12.46
C GLU A 364 15.19 19.94 -11.42
N LEU A 365 16.45 20.16 -11.84
CA LEU A 365 17.61 19.92 -10.97
C LEU A 365 17.55 20.70 -9.66
N ASP A 366 17.14 21.98 -9.71
CA ASP A 366 17.05 22.82 -8.52
C ASP A 366 16.04 22.27 -7.50
N ASP A 367 14.97 21.60 -7.95
CA ASP A 367 13.98 20.96 -7.07
C ASP A 367 14.58 19.73 -6.38
N ILE A 368 15.38 18.95 -7.11
CA ILE A 368 16.10 17.79 -6.57
C ILE A 368 17.15 18.24 -5.54
N LEU A 369 17.87 19.31 -5.84
CA LEU A 369 18.84 19.91 -4.91
C LEU A 369 18.15 20.49 -3.68
N ALA A 370 16.96 21.08 -3.81
CA ALA A 370 16.15 21.51 -2.68
C ALA A 370 15.72 20.32 -1.81
N THR A 371 15.40 19.18 -2.44
CA THR A 371 15.08 17.94 -1.71
C THR A 371 16.31 17.41 -0.96
N ARG A 372 17.48 17.43 -1.58
CA ARG A 372 18.75 17.13 -0.90
C ARG A 372 18.96 18.04 0.31
N ALA A 373 18.78 19.35 0.14
CA ALA A 373 18.94 20.34 1.21
C ALA A 373 17.96 20.10 2.38
N LEU A 374 16.70 19.72 2.07
CA LEU A 374 15.74 19.31 3.09
C LEU A 374 16.24 18.11 3.90
N LEU A 375 16.78 17.07 3.25
CA LEU A 375 17.32 15.90 3.94
C LEU A 375 18.53 16.26 4.81
N GLU A 376 19.41 17.13 4.33
CA GLU A 376 20.57 17.63 5.08
C GLU A 376 20.18 18.43 6.33
N ALA A 377 19.15 19.27 6.21
CA ALA A 377 18.65 20.10 7.30
C ALA A 377 17.80 19.30 8.31
N ALA A 378 16.84 18.53 7.81
CA ALA A 378 15.89 17.82 8.65
C ALA A 378 16.49 16.57 9.31
N ARG A 379 17.47 15.91 8.70
CA ARG A 379 18.12 14.68 9.21
C ARG A 379 17.10 13.62 9.65
N PRO A 380 16.28 13.09 8.76
CA PRO A 380 15.41 11.97 9.09
C PRO A 380 16.24 10.75 9.48
N ASP A 381 15.66 9.82 10.23
CA ASP A 381 16.34 8.56 10.60
C ASP A 381 16.41 7.59 9.43
N GLU A 382 15.47 7.69 8.49
CA GLU A 382 15.37 6.81 7.31
C GLU A 382 14.64 7.54 6.17
N ILE A 383 14.84 7.09 4.94
CA ILE A 383 14.08 7.56 3.78
C ILE A 383 13.60 6.40 2.93
N GLY A 384 12.43 6.55 2.33
CA GLY A 384 11.94 5.71 1.25
C GLY A 384 11.80 6.56 -0.01
N VAL A 385 12.56 6.26 -1.06
CA VAL A 385 12.57 7.03 -2.30
C VAL A 385 11.87 6.25 -3.40
N SER A 386 10.91 6.88 -4.06
CA SER A 386 10.22 6.38 -5.25
C SER A 386 10.25 7.40 -6.37
N VAL A 387 9.88 6.99 -7.58
CA VAL A 387 9.52 7.92 -8.65
C VAL A 387 8.01 8.10 -8.72
N SER A 388 7.58 9.15 -9.41
CA SER A 388 6.16 9.43 -9.63
C SER A 388 5.54 8.42 -10.57
N TYR A 389 4.71 7.53 -10.02
CA TYR A 389 4.02 6.50 -10.77
C TYR A 389 2.65 6.98 -11.24
N PRO A 390 2.34 6.94 -12.54
CA PRO A 390 1.04 7.31 -13.07
C PRO A 390 0.02 6.19 -12.86
N LEU A 391 -0.55 6.12 -11.67
CA LEU A 391 -1.53 5.10 -11.33
C LEU A 391 -2.91 5.43 -11.92
N PRO A 392 -3.62 4.47 -12.52
CA PRO A 392 -4.95 4.68 -13.08
C PRO A 392 -5.90 5.32 -12.08
N GLY A 393 -6.84 6.15 -12.57
CA GLY A 393 -7.79 6.87 -11.73
C GLY A 393 -7.23 8.10 -11.00
N THR A 394 -5.94 8.41 -11.13
CA THR A 394 -5.32 9.61 -10.58
C THR A 394 -5.30 10.76 -11.60
N LYS A 395 -5.33 12.02 -11.11
CA LYS A 395 -5.14 13.19 -11.99
C LYS A 395 -3.79 13.16 -12.68
N PHE A 396 -2.77 12.65 -12.01
CA PHE A 396 -1.42 12.51 -12.57
C PHE A 396 -1.41 11.53 -13.76
N TYR A 397 -2.11 10.40 -13.64
CA TYR A 397 -2.28 9.48 -14.77
C TYR A 397 -2.90 10.17 -15.98
N ASP A 398 -3.98 10.95 -15.76
CA ASP A 398 -4.65 11.67 -16.85
C ASP A 398 -3.74 12.68 -17.56
N LEU A 399 -2.79 13.28 -16.84
CA LEU A 399 -1.81 14.22 -17.41
C LEU A 399 -0.78 13.52 -18.29
N VAL A 400 -0.38 12.29 -17.98
CA VAL A 400 0.75 11.62 -18.65
C VAL A 400 0.36 10.37 -19.46
N LYS A 401 -0.90 9.92 -19.42
CA LYS A 401 -1.37 8.68 -20.06
C LYS A 401 -1.04 8.60 -21.57
N ALA A 402 -1.04 9.71 -22.29
CA ALA A 402 -0.66 9.75 -23.70
C ALA A 402 0.82 9.41 -23.94
N GLN A 403 1.66 9.46 -22.90
CA GLN A 403 3.10 9.20 -22.96
C GLN A 403 3.46 7.76 -22.56
N LEU A 404 2.52 7.00 -22.00
CA LEU A 404 2.80 5.66 -21.46
C LEU A 404 3.05 4.62 -22.56
N GLY A 405 2.54 4.84 -23.78
CA GLY A 405 2.62 3.87 -24.86
C GLY A 405 1.99 2.54 -24.50
N GLY A 406 2.72 1.44 -24.64
CA GLY A 406 2.28 0.10 -24.21
C GLY A 406 2.63 -0.26 -22.76
N LYS A 407 3.16 0.68 -21.98
CA LYS A 407 3.53 0.45 -20.57
C LYS A 407 2.30 0.57 -19.68
N THR A 408 1.63 -0.54 -19.44
CA THR A 408 0.41 -0.57 -18.62
C THR A 408 0.63 -1.20 -17.24
N HIS A 409 1.81 -1.80 -17.00
CA HIS A 409 2.11 -2.54 -15.77
C HIS A 409 3.53 -2.30 -15.29
N TRP A 410 3.70 -2.44 -13.98
CA TRP A 410 4.99 -2.46 -13.31
C TRP A 410 5.60 -3.85 -13.46
N ARG A 411 6.84 -3.91 -13.93
CA ARG A 411 7.65 -5.12 -13.89
C ARG A 411 8.49 -5.12 -12.62
N GLU A 412 8.68 -6.30 -12.04
CA GLU A 412 9.42 -6.48 -10.79
C GLU A 412 10.86 -5.98 -10.85
N SER A 413 11.47 -6.03 -12.05
CA SER A 413 12.86 -5.62 -12.27
C SER A 413 13.05 -4.12 -12.51
N ASP A 414 11.97 -3.36 -12.68
CA ASP A 414 12.04 -1.97 -13.14
C ASP A 414 11.90 -0.98 -11.97
N ASP A 415 12.63 -1.22 -10.87
CA ASP A 415 12.66 -0.32 -9.72
C ASP A 415 13.08 1.09 -10.14
N LEU A 416 12.28 2.09 -9.79
CA LEU A 416 12.41 3.49 -10.21
C LEU A 416 12.37 3.70 -11.73
N ASP A 417 11.75 2.81 -12.50
CA ASP A 417 11.61 3.06 -13.93
C ASP A 417 10.54 4.12 -14.21
N MET A 418 10.90 5.10 -15.04
CA MET A 418 9.97 6.14 -15.47
C MET A 418 9.04 5.58 -16.54
N MET A 419 7.73 5.61 -16.28
CA MET A 419 6.73 5.13 -17.25
C MET A 419 6.34 6.19 -18.29
N PHE A 420 6.68 7.44 -18.05
CA PHE A 420 6.42 8.57 -18.94
C PHE A 420 7.69 9.37 -19.16
N HIS A 421 7.66 10.34 -20.09
CA HIS A 421 8.78 11.22 -20.36
C HIS A 421 8.89 12.30 -19.27
N GLY A 422 9.63 11.99 -18.20
CA GLY A 422 10.02 12.99 -17.19
C GLY A 422 11.18 13.86 -17.67
N THR A 423 11.65 14.76 -16.81
CA THR A 423 12.81 15.61 -17.10
C THR A 423 14.09 14.77 -17.29
N TYR A 424 14.24 13.73 -16.48
CA TYR A 424 15.43 12.87 -16.49
C TYR A 424 15.08 11.40 -16.75
N THR A 425 16.12 10.64 -17.14
CA THR A 425 16.03 9.18 -17.31
C THR A 425 15.95 8.45 -15.98
N SER A 426 15.47 7.20 -16.01
CA SER A 426 15.41 6.33 -14.83
C SER A 426 16.77 6.17 -14.13
N ASP A 427 17.87 6.12 -14.90
CA ASP A 427 19.22 5.96 -14.36
C ASP A 427 19.68 7.18 -13.55
N PHE A 428 19.26 8.38 -13.94
CA PHE A 428 19.50 9.58 -13.14
C PHE A 428 18.81 9.47 -11.78
N TYR A 429 17.52 9.13 -11.78
CA TYR A 429 16.76 9.00 -10.53
C TYR A 429 17.27 7.88 -9.63
N ARG A 430 17.75 6.76 -10.21
CA ARG A 430 18.43 5.69 -9.45
C ARG A 430 19.70 6.20 -8.78
N SER A 431 20.50 7.00 -9.51
CA SER A 431 21.73 7.62 -8.98
C SER A 431 21.42 8.61 -7.86
N VAL A 432 20.44 9.50 -8.06
CA VAL A 432 19.97 10.45 -7.04
C VAL A 432 19.48 9.73 -5.80
N ARG A 433 18.64 8.69 -5.95
CA ARG A 433 18.16 7.86 -4.83
C ARG A 433 19.32 7.30 -4.01
N ASN A 434 20.29 6.69 -4.68
CA ASN A 434 21.42 6.07 -3.99
C ASN A 434 22.23 7.11 -3.20
N LEU A 435 22.48 8.29 -3.80
CA LEU A 435 23.17 9.39 -3.12
C LEU A 435 22.39 9.92 -1.92
N MET A 436 21.06 10.06 -2.03
CA MET A 436 20.20 10.47 -0.90
C MET A 436 20.20 9.44 0.24
N HIS A 437 20.14 8.14 -0.09
CA HIS A 437 20.25 7.08 0.93
C HIS A 437 21.62 7.11 1.62
N ASP A 438 22.71 7.25 0.88
CA ASP A 438 24.05 7.34 1.43
C ASP A 438 24.21 8.58 2.34
N GLN A 439 23.60 9.72 1.96
CA GLN A 439 23.57 10.93 2.77
C GLN A 439 22.85 10.72 4.11
N VAL A 440 21.66 10.13 4.08
CA VAL A 440 20.90 9.87 5.30
C VAL A 440 21.58 8.81 6.16
N ALA A 441 22.15 7.76 5.57
CA ALA A 441 22.91 6.74 6.29
C ALA A 441 24.13 7.34 7.01
N LEU A 442 24.86 8.27 6.37
CA LEU A 442 25.98 8.98 6.97
C LEU A 442 25.54 9.84 8.16
N GLN A 443 24.38 10.50 8.06
CA GLN A 443 23.84 11.36 9.12
C GLN A 443 23.27 10.56 10.30
N SER A 444 22.71 9.38 10.05
CA SER A 444 22.11 8.49 11.05
C SER A 444 23.12 7.49 11.62
N GLY A 445 24.23 7.27 10.93
CA GLY A 445 25.31 6.40 11.34
C GLY A 445 26.08 6.96 12.55
N GLY A 446 26.44 6.07 13.49
CA GLY A 446 27.00 6.45 14.78
C GLY A 446 28.40 7.10 14.78
N ALA A 447 29.01 7.36 13.61
CA ALA A 447 30.30 8.05 13.54
C ALA A 447 30.11 9.56 13.91
N PRO A 448 30.87 10.08 14.90
CA PRO A 448 30.75 11.50 15.25
C PRO A 448 30.98 12.40 14.04
N PRO A 449 30.16 13.46 13.81
CA PRO A 449 30.30 14.36 12.67
C PRO A 449 31.71 14.97 12.51
N ALA A 450 32.45 15.10 13.62
CA ALA A 450 33.82 15.63 13.63
C ALA A 450 34.91 14.58 13.37
N SER A 451 34.57 13.30 13.19
CA SER A 451 35.57 12.23 12.94
C SER A 451 36.19 12.34 11.56
N ASP A 452 37.43 11.86 11.42
CA ASP A 452 38.11 11.80 10.12
C ASP A 452 37.40 10.84 9.14
N GLU A 453 36.80 9.81 9.67
CA GLU A 453 36.00 8.85 8.88
C GLU A 453 34.76 9.53 8.31
N HIS A 454 33.98 10.22 9.13
CA HIS A 454 32.80 10.97 8.68
C HIS A 454 33.17 11.98 7.60
N ARG A 455 34.24 12.78 7.81
CA ARG A 455 34.74 13.76 6.80
C ARG A 455 35.13 13.07 5.49
N ARG A 456 35.83 11.94 5.53
CA ARG A 456 36.22 11.19 4.33
C ARG A 456 35.01 10.71 3.53
N VAL A 457 34.01 10.12 4.23
CA VAL A 457 32.78 9.62 3.58
C VAL A 457 31.97 10.80 3.01
N GLN A 458 31.84 11.91 3.75
CA GLN A 458 31.15 13.10 3.26
C GLN A 458 31.84 13.67 1.99
N HIS A 459 33.18 13.81 1.97
CA HIS A 459 33.89 14.23 0.77
C HIS A 459 33.75 13.30 -0.42
N ALA A 460 33.69 11.99 -0.17
CA ALA A 460 33.43 11.03 -1.24
C ALA A 460 32.03 11.17 -1.82
N LEU A 461 31.03 11.37 -0.94
CA LEU A 461 29.64 11.61 -1.32
C LEU A 461 29.49 12.92 -2.12
N ASP A 462 30.13 14.01 -1.66
CA ASP A 462 30.09 15.31 -2.35
C ASP A 462 30.72 15.21 -3.75
N ARG A 463 31.82 14.48 -3.93
CA ARG A 463 32.39 14.22 -5.25
C ARG A 463 31.42 13.46 -6.16
N ARG A 464 30.78 12.41 -5.65
CA ARG A 464 29.78 11.65 -6.44
C ARG A 464 28.59 12.51 -6.86
N TRP A 465 28.15 13.44 -5.99
CA TRP A 465 27.16 14.44 -6.36
C TRP A 465 27.65 15.36 -7.46
N GLN A 466 28.87 15.90 -7.33
CA GLN A 466 29.48 16.77 -8.36
C GLN A 466 29.62 16.03 -9.71
N ASP A 467 30.06 14.78 -9.69
CA ASP A 467 30.18 13.95 -10.90
C ASP A 467 28.82 13.76 -11.58
N LEU A 468 27.76 13.44 -10.82
CA LEU A 468 26.41 13.31 -11.36
C LEU A 468 25.90 14.64 -11.95
N LEU A 469 26.09 15.75 -11.22
CA LEU A 469 25.66 17.08 -11.67
C LEU A 469 26.41 17.55 -12.93
N SER A 470 27.71 17.25 -13.04
CA SER A 470 28.49 17.59 -14.23
C SER A 470 28.01 16.87 -15.50
N GLN A 471 27.31 15.76 -15.33
CA GLN A 471 26.76 14.94 -16.41
C GLN A 471 25.24 15.11 -16.59
N GLU A 472 24.62 16.03 -15.88
CA GLU A 472 23.16 16.23 -15.82
C GLU A 472 22.51 16.25 -17.21
N LEU A 473 23.10 17.00 -18.15
CA LEU A 473 22.60 17.12 -19.52
C LEU A 473 22.55 15.77 -20.27
N ASN A 474 23.42 14.82 -19.93
CA ASN A 474 23.44 13.49 -20.55
C ASN A 474 22.24 12.64 -20.12
N TYR A 475 21.67 12.96 -18.95
CA TYR A 475 20.54 12.24 -18.36
C TYR A 475 19.19 12.88 -18.67
N ARG A 476 19.16 14.05 -19.33
CA ARG A 476 17.88 14.66 -19.74
C ARG A 476 17.16 13.75 -20.74
N SER A 477 15.88 13.50 -20.48
CA SER A 477 15.04 12.76 -21.39
C SER A 477 14.93 13.50 -22.72
N ARG A 478 15.20 12.82 -23.83
CA ARG A 478 14.97 13.40 -25.15
C ARG A 478 13.47 13.54 -25.37
N PRO A 479 12.96 14.70 -25.81
CA PRO A 479 11.56 14.81 -26.17
C PRO A 479 11.23 13.71 -27.20
N ALA A 480 10.09 13.03 -27.01
CA ALA A 480 9.61 12.09 -28.00
C ALA A 480 9.61 12.83 -29.35
N ARG A 481 10.35 12.32 -30.36
CA ARG A 481 10.22 12.83 -31.71
C ARG A 481 8.75 12.73 -32.06
N ALA A 482 8.11 13.88 -32.27
CA ALA A 482 6.79 13.89 -32.87
C ALA A 482 6.90 13.02 -34.12
N ALA A 483 6.15 11.93 -34.17
CA ALA A 483 6.01 11.17 -35.40
C ALA A 483 5.48 12.18 -36.42
N LEU A 484 6.35 12.65 -37.27
CA LEU A 484 5.97 13.42 -38.45
C LEU A 484 5.00 12.49 -39.19
N ALA A 485 3.72 12.80 -39.09
CA ALA A 485 2.72 12.23 -39.93
C ALA A 485 3.12 12.51 -41.37
N GLY A 486 3.54 11.44 -42.07
CA GLY A 486 3.61 11.39 -43.50
C GLY A 486 2.29 10.88 -44.06
#